data_3b7f22f81785ca87bc368df8bf515975
#
_entry.id   3b7f22f81785ca87bc368df8bf515975
#
_cell.length_a   1.000
_cell.length_b   1.000
_cell.length_c   1.000
_cell.angle_alpha   90.00
_cell.angle_beta   90.00
_cell.angle_gamma   90.00
#
_symmetry.space_group_name_H-M   'P 1'
#
loop_
_entity.id
_entity.type
_entity.pdbx_description
1 polymer ?
#
loop_
_entity_poly.entity_id
_entity_poly.type
_entity_poly.pdbx_seq_one_letter_code
_entity_poly.pdbx_strand_id
1 'polypeptide(L)'
;MRHYMWNRLSALCLALCLLAAGLPLTAFAASPSPVYESTILFTHDTHDHFLPMPDEEGGEYGGYTRLATLLKQEREAHPDALTLDAGDFSMGSLFQTIYATHAPELQALGAMGYDVTTLGNHEFDYRAQGLADMLNAAVDSGSPLPAIVQANYKPPESDTASLEAWERYGIQDYVILERGGISYGIFGLMGEEADSNAPMSGMEFEPTVEAAQRTVAAIQAELEQSSNPSLIICLSHSGTDGKGKGEDYELAKAVDGIDLIISGHTHTVLEEPIQVGNTLIVSAGEYTSYLGSLTLSWSEDGQKTIQDYRLIPVDETVAADPGMEQLTNRFQPLVESEYLAQYGLKFDQVLATTQFAFTPISQFATEQREDTLGNLIADSYIYAVQQAEGDDYVPVDFAVVASGVIRGSFAAGEITTSDAFNVSSLGSGADG
;
A
#
# COMPACT_ATOMS: atom_id res chain seq x y z
N MET A 1 57.73 55.55 48.63
CA MET A 1 57.98 54.37 47.71
C MET A 1 56.79 53.35 47.64
N ARG A 2 55.92 53.19 48.65
CA ARG A 2 54.77 52.21 48.59
C ARG A 2 53.64 52.59 47.67
N HIS A 3 53.32 53.85 47.45
CA HIS A 3 52.23 54.27 46.56
C HIS A 3 52.54 54.12 45.06
N TYR A 4 53.79 54.16 44.66
CA TYR A 4 54.17 54.00 43.24
C TYR A 4 54.13 52.52 42.74
N MET A 5 54.28 51.58 43.62
CA MET A 5 54.23 50.17 43.28
C MET A 5 52.77 49.69 43.05
N TRP A 6 51.82 50.22 43.80
CA TRP A 6 50.38 49.80 43.64
C TRP A 6 49.81 50.33 42.36
N ASN A 7 50.11 51.51 41.94
CA ASN A 7 49.66 52.08 40.67
C ASN A 7 50.20 51.33 39.43
N ARG A 8 51.40 50.79 39.51
CA ARG A 8 51.97 49.98 38.42
C ARG A 8 51.42 48.58 38.36
N LEU A 9 51.09 47.96 39.49
CA LEU A 9 50.43 46.70 39.51
C LEU A 9 48.96 46.80 39.00
N SER A 10 48.26 47.86 39.41
CA SER A 10 46.86 48.09 38.91
C SER A 10 46.85 48.39 37.41
N ALA A 11 47.81 49.11 36.86
CA ALA A 11 47.90 49.37 35.43
C ALA A 11 48.29 48.09 34.64
N LEU A 12 49.12 47.22 35.21
CA LEU A 12 49.48 45.95 34.58
C LEU A 12 48.27 44.95 34.54
N CYS A 13 47.48 44.86 35.63
CA CYS A 13 46.27 44.07 35.66
C CYS A 13 45.20 44.59 34.69
N LEU A 14 45.04 45.93 34.57
CA LEU A 14 44.09 46.50 33.60
C LEU A 14 44.53 46.26 32.16
N ALA A 15 45.84 46.33 31.85
CA ALA A 15 46.39 46.01 30.53
C ALA A 15 46.25 44.53 30.18
N LEU A 16 46.44 43.62 31.14
CA LEU A 16 46.19 42.16 30.93
C LEU A 16 44.70 41.80 30.74
N CYS A 17 43.80 42.51 31.46
CA CYS A 17 42.35 42.32 31.24
C CYS A 17 41.89 42.87 29.88
N LEU A 18 42.48 43.97 29.40
CA LEU A 18 42.17 44.52 28.07
C LEU A 18 42.76 43.68 26.93
N LEU A 19 43.91 43.04 27.13
CA LEU A 19 44.48 42.08 26.18
C LEU A 19 43.72 40.77 26.12
N ALA A 20 43.11 40.32 27.22
CA ALA A 20 42.24 39.15 27.25
C ALA A 20 40.83 39.41 26.61
N ALA A 21 40.37 40.69 26.61
CA ALA A 21 39.11 41.08 25.97
C ALA A 21 39.24 41.30 24.45
N GLY A 22 40.47 41.34 23.91
CA GLY A 22 40.76 41.55 22.49
C GLY A 22 41.07 40.28 21.68
N LEU A 23 41.06 39.11 22.30
CA LEU A 23 41.16 37.87 21.54
C LEU A 23 39.77 37.62 20.88
N PRO A 24 39.69 37.50 19.55
CA PRO A 24 38.46 37.08 18.95
C PRO A 24 38.16 35.69 19.53
N LEU A 25 37.07 35.56 20.30
CA LEU A 25 36.45 34.27 20.49
C LEU A 25 36.01 33.86 19.07
N THR A 26 36.89 33.13 18.38
CA THR A 26 36.42 32.31 17.28
C THR A 26 35.44 31.32 17.92
N ALA A 27 34.15 31.69 17.91
CA ALA A 27 33.12 30.67 18.06
C ALA A 27 33.46 29.64 16.96
N PHE A 28 33.95 28.46 17.35
CA PHE A 28 33.88 27.31 16.52
C PHE A 28 32.38 27.13 16.27
N ALA A 29 31.92 27.63 15.13
CA ALA A 29 30.62 27.18 14.63
C ALA A 29 30.77 25.66 14.56
N ALA A 30 30.08 24.94 15.42
CA ALA A 30 29.95 23.52 15.29
C ALA A 30 29.49 23.29 13.84
N SER A 31 30.21 22.46 13.09
CA SER A 31 29.76 22.04 11.77
C SER A 31 28.29 21.58 11.95
N PRO A 32 27.36 22.05 11.12
CA PRO A 32 26.00 21.55 11.24
C PRO A 32 26.07 20.02 11.22
N SER A 33 25.39 19.38 12.16
CA SER A 33 25.25 17.93 12.17
C SER A 33 24.77 17.51 10.79
N PRO A 34 25.27 16.39 10.22
CA PRO A 34 24.80 15.93 8.94
C PRO A 34 23.27 15.76 9.03
N VAL A 35 22.57 16.27 8.04
CA VAL A 35 21.12 16.10 7.90
C VAL A 35 20.91 15.03 6.84
N TYR A 36 20.25 13.96 7.24
CA TYR A 36 19.85 12.89 6.35
C TYR A 36 18.45 13.20 5.81
N GLU A 37 18.19 12.82 4.57
CA GLU A 37 16.89 13.02 3.94
C GLU A 37 16.50 11.77 3.15
N SER A 38 15.24 11.36 3.28
CA SER A 38 14.68 10.21 2.58
C SER A 38 13.28 10.53 2.08
N THR A 39 13.01 10.20 0.83
CA THR A 39 11.67 10.24 0.24
C THR A 39 11.14 8.82 0.08
N ILE A 40 9.92 8.59 0.55
CA ILE A 40 9.20 7.32 0.44
C ILE A 40 7.93 7.58 -0.35
N LEU A 41 7.80 6.88 -1.49
CA LEU A 41 6.60 6.81 -2.31
C LEU A 41 5.83 5.56 -1.90
N PHE A 42 4.52 5.66 -1.72
CA PHE A 42 3.77 4.52 -1.22
C PHE A 42 2.35 4.43 -1.76
N THR A 43 1.88 3.19 -1.85
CA THR A 43 0.50 2.80 -2.11
C THR A 43 0.10 1.67 -1.18
N HIS A 44 -1.17 1.32 -1.18
CA HIS A 44 -1.76 0.13 -0.60
C HIS A 44 -3.16 -0.06 -1.21
N ASP A 45 -3.75 -1.23 -1.04
CA ASP A 45 -5.13 -1.53 -1.47
C ASP A 45 -5.38 -1.11 -2.94
N THR A 46 -4.42 -1.44 -3.81
CA THR A 46 -4.51 -1.07 -5.24
C THR A 46 -5.47 -1.96 -6.01
N HIS A 47 -5.78 -3.17 -5.48
CA HIS A 47 -6.83 -4.07 -5.94
C HIS A 47 -6.88 -4.25 -7.46
N ASP A 48 -5.73 -4.58 -8.07
CA ASP A 48 -5.53 -4.80 -9.51
C ASP A 48 -6.20 -3.78 -10.46
N HIS A 49 -6.34 -2.53 -9.99
CA HIS A 49 -6.90 -1.45 -10.81
C HIS A 49 -5.91 -0.99 -11.88
N PHE A 50 -5.73 -1.82 -12.91
CA PHE A 50 -4.90 -1.50 -14.08
C PHE A 50 -5.46 -0.34 -14.89
N LEU A 51 -6.79 -0.26 -14.98
CA LEU A 51 -7.52 0.76 -15.73
C LEU A 51 -8.11 1.80 -14.78
N PRO A 52 -8.27 3.05 -15.24
CA PRO A 52 -8.98 4.07 -14.49
C PRO A 52 -10.44 3.67 -14.24
N MET A 53 -10.99 4.17 -13.15
CA MET A 53 -12.40 3.99 -12.79
C MET A 53 -13.17 5.31 -12.91
N PRO A 54 -14.48 5.25 -13.23
CA PRO A 54 -15.31 6.43 -13.22
C PRO A 54 -15.48 6.94 -11.78
N ASP A 55 -15.42 8.26 -11.59
CA ASP A 55 -15.77 8.91 -10.35
C ASP A 55 -17.26 9.27 -10.28
N GLU A 56 -17.72 9.73 -9.10
CA GLU A 56 -19.12 10.13 -8.87
C GLU A 56 -19.50 11.43 -9.62
N GLU A 57 -18.54 12.22 -10.06
CA GLU A 57 -18.73 13.51 -10.74
C GLU A 57 -18.70 13.37 -12.28
N GLY A 58 -18.38 12.20 -12.79
CA GLY A 58 -18.32 11.87 -14.21
C GLY A 58 -16.95 12.10 -14.85
N GLY A 59 -15.90 12.20 -14.02
CA GLY A 59 -14.49 12.08 -14.37
C GLY A 59 -13.99 10.65 -14.23
N GLU A 60 -12.67 10.50 -14.17
CA GLU A 60 -11.99 9.24 -13.93
C GLU A 60 -10.85 9.41 -12.94
N TYR A 61 -10.60 8.37 -12.14
CA TYR A 61 -9.48 8.31 -11.22
C TYR A 61 -8.77 6.97 -11.26
N GLY A 62 -7.56 6.91 -10.70
CA GLY A 62 -6.77 5.70 -10.56
C GLY A 62 -6.19 5.20 -11.88
N GLY A 63 -5.83 3.93 -11.86
CA GLY A 63 -5.23 3.19 -12.94
C GLY A 63 -3.70 3.13 -12.88
N TYR A 64 -3.14 1.91 -12.97
CA TYR A 64 -1.69 1.70 -12.98
C TYR A 64 -0.99 2.47 -14.11
N THR A 65 -1.67 2.71 -15.24
CA THR A 65 -1.10 3.48 -16.35
C THR A 65 -0.77 4.92 -15.95
N ARG A 66 -1.64 5.57 -15.18
CA ARG A 66 -1.44 6.92 -14.65
C ARG A 66 -0.49 6.94 -13.46
N LEU A 67 -0.66 5.97 -12.54
CA LEU A 67 0.21 5.81 -11.38
C LEU A 67 1.68 5.65 -11.79
N ALA A 68 1.96 4.86 -12.84
CA ALA A 68 3.31 4.69 -13.39
C ALA A 68 3.94 6.00 -13.85
N THR A 69 3.15 6.90 -14.42
CA THR A 69 3.61 8.23 -14.82
C THR A 69 4.01 9.07 -13.61
N LEU A 70 3.18 9.13 -12.57
CA LEU A 70 3.48 9.86 -11.34
C LEU A 70 4.72 9.30 -10.63
N LEU A 71 4.83 7.97 -10.53
CA LEU A 71 6.00 7.32 -9.96
C LEU A 71 7.30 7.67 -10.70
N LYS A 72 7.26 7.78 -12.03
CA LYS A 72 8.41 8.23 -12.82
C LYS A 72 8.76 9.68 -12.53
N GLN A 73 7.77 10.57 -12.47
CA GLN A 73 7.97 11.99 -12.19
C GLN A 73 8.55 12.21 -10.79
N GLU A 74 8.01 11.53 -9.78
CA GLU A 74 8.51 11.65 -8.41
C GLU A 74 9.94 11.10 -8.26
N ARG A 75 10.27 9.99 -8.94
CA ARG A 75 11.65 9.46 -8.95
C ARG A 75 12.63 10.33 -9.72
N GLU A 76 12.19 11.06 -10.75
CA GLU A 76 13.04 12.05 -11.41
C GLU A 76 13.37 13.22 -10.47
N ALA A 77 12.43 13.63 -9.61
CA ALA A 77 12.63 14.65 -8.60
C ALA A 77 13.45 14.12 -7.39
N HIS A 78 13.26 12.85 -7.02
CA HIS A 78 13.86 12.17 -5.87
C HIS A 78 14.51 10.84 -6.29
N PRO A 79 15.73 10.86 -6.91
CA PRO A 79 16.33 9.66 -7.49
C PRO A 79 16.59 8.51 -6.52
N ASP A 80 16.73 8.81 -5.23
CA ASP A 80 16.94 7.85 -4.16
C ASP A 80 15.66 7.48 -3.41
N ALA A 81 14.48 7.86 -3.93
CA ALA A 81 13.21 7.50 -3.31
C ALA A 81 13.00 5.99 -3.29
N LEU A 82 12.46 5.48 -2.17
CA LEU A 82 11.89 4.14 -2.09
C LEU A 82 10.47 4.16 -2.63
N THR A 83 10.03 3.05 -3.21
CA THR A 83 8.63 2.83 -3.62
C THR A 83 8.12 1.57 -2.95
N LEU A 84 7.12 1.73 -2.09
CA LEU A 84 6.62 0.70 -1.19
C LEU A 84 5.11 0.51 -1.36
N ASP A 85 4.64 -0.70 -1.09
CA ASP A 85 3.21 -1.03 -1.12
C ASP A 85 2.83 -1.84 0.13
N ALA A 86 1.67 -1.56 0.73
CA ALA A 86 1.25 -2.23 1.97
C ALA A 86 0.13 -3.27 1.77
N GLY A 87 0.16 -3.99 0.64
CA GLY A 87 -0.68 -5.15 0.38
C GLY A 87 -2.06 -4.84 -0.21
N ASP A 88 -2.86 -5.89 -0.41
CA ASP A 88 -4.10 -5.87 -1.19
C ASP A 88 -3.86 -5.26 -2.58
N PHE A 89 -2.83 -5.77 -3.26
CA PHE A 89 -2.56 -5.38 -4.64
C PHE A 89 -3.41 -6.16 -5.65
N SER A 90 -4.09 -7.21 -5.22
CA SER A 90 -4.95 -8.08 -6.03
C SER A 90 -6.44 -7.95 -5.69
N MET A 91 -7.29 -8.56 -6.50
CA MET A 91 -8.73 -8.71 -6.28
C MET A 91 -9.54 -7.40 -6.32
N GLY A 92 -9.94 -6.99 -7.51
CA GLY A 92 -10.79 -5.81 -7.72
C GLY A 92 -11.32 -5.70 -9.14
N SER A 93 -10.64 -6.28 -10.13
CA SER A 93 -11.02 -6.18 -11.53
C SER A 93 -10.96 -7.52 -12.27
N LEU A 94 -11.29 -7.51 -13.56
CA LEU A 94 -11.19 -8.71 -14.42
C LEU A 94 -9.79 -9.33 -14.47
N PHE A 95 -8.74 -8.58 -14.14
CA PHE A 95 -7.37 -9.11 -14.13
C PHE A 95 -7.16 -10.16 -13.05
N GLN A 96 -7.91 -10.13 -11.94
CA GLN A 96 -7.85 -11.17 -10.90
C GLN A 96 -8.15 -12.57 -11.44
N THR A 97 -8.90 -12.69 -12.53
CA THR A 97 -9.27 -13.99 -13.12
C THR A 97 -8.09 -14.75 -13.72
N ILE A 98 -6.96 -14.08 -13.93
CA ILE A 98 -5.70 -14.65 -14.36
C ILE A 98 -4.57 -14.52 -13.29
N TYR A 99 -4.96 -14.19 -12.05
CA TYR A 99 -4.07 -14.03 -10.91
C TYR A 99 -3.13 -15.24 -10.72
N ALA A 100 -3.72 -16.42 -10.56
CA ALA A 100 -2.97 -17.65 -10.30
C ALA A 100 -2.12 -18.13 -11.49
N THR A 101 -2.52 -17.80 -12.72
CA THR A 101 -1.87 -18.32 -13.94
C THR A 101 -0.82 -17.38 -14.52
N HIS A 102 -0.97 -16.06 -14.28
CA HIS A 102 -0.13 -15.05 -14.93
C HIS A 102 0.46 -14.01 -13.98
N ALA A 103 0.01 -13.90 -12.72
CA ALA A 103 0.46 -12.91 -11.74
C ALA A 103 0.57 -11.48 -12.30
N PRO A 104 -0.50 -10.95 -12.93
CA PRO A 104 -0.43 -9.65 -13.60
C PRO A 104 -0.08 -8.52 -12.63
N GLU A 105 -0.55 -8.58 -11.39
CA GLU A 105 -0.37 -7.57 -10.34
C GLU A 105 1.10 -7.43 -9.96
N LEU A 106 1.78 -8.53 -9.61
CA LEU A 106 3.21 -8.50 -9.26
C LEU A 106 4.08 -8.07 -10.43
N GLN A 107 3.72 -8.48 -11.66
CA GLN A 107 4.42 -7.99 -12.85
C GLN A 107 4.22 -6.49 -13.06
N ALA A 108 3.03 -5.95 -12.75
CA ALA A 108 2.76 -4.52 -12.83
C ALA A 108 3.52 -3.73 -11.76
N LEU A 109 3.50 -4.18 -10.50
CA LEU A 109 4.28 -3.56 -9.43
C LEU A 109 5.78 -3.54 -9.78
N GLY A 110 6.31 -4.66 -10.27
CA GLY A 110 7.71 -4.74 -10.73
C GLY A 110 8.00 -3.82 -11.91
N ALA A 111 7.12 -3.72 -12.89
CA ALA A 111 7.26 -2.82 -14.04
C ALA A 111 7.17 -1.34 -13.63
N MET A 112 6.37 -1.01 -12.64
CA MET A 112 6.32 0.31 -12.02
C MET A 112 7.52 0.60 -11.11
N GLY A 113 8.31 -0.43 -10.78
CA GLY A 113 9.55 -0.32 -10.00
C GLY A 113 9.31 -0.18 -8.50
N TYR A 114 8.33 -0.89 -7.98
CA TYR A 114 8.19 -1.06 -6.53
C TYR A 114 9.37 -1.85 -5.98
N ASP A 115 9.90 -1.40 -4.86
CA ASP A 115 11.03 -2.04 -4.18
C ASP A 115 10.54 -3.19 -3.29
N VAL A 116 9.52 -2.94 -2.48
CA VAL A 116 8.96 -3.90 -1.51
C VAL A 116 7.45 -3.77 -1.44
N THR A 117 6.78 -4.91 -1.30
CA THR A 117 5.36 -5.02 -0.94
C THR A 117 5.17 -6.01 0.20
N THR A 118 3.98 -6.05 0.78
CA THR A 118 3.53 -7.10 1.70
C THR A 118 2.29 -7.78 1.14
N LEU A 119 1.76 -8.79 1.84
CA LEU A 119 0.50 -9.43 1.50
C LEU A 119 -0.62 -8.87 2.38
N GLY A 120 -1.76 -8.57 1.78
CA GLY A 120 -3.00 -8.32 2.49
C GLY A 120 -3.93 -9.54 2.46
N ASN A 121 -5.18 -9.37 2.89
CA ASN A 121 -6.13 -10.48 2.95
C ASN A 121 -6.62 -10.94 1.57
N HIS A 122 -6.68 -10.04 0.60
CA HIS A 122 -7.16 -10.35 -0.74
C HIS A 122 -6.18 -11.15 -1.59
N GLU A 123 -4.89 -11.19 -1.26
CA GLU A 123 -3.95 -12.12 -1.88
C GLU A 123 -4.32 -13.60 -1.60
N PHE A 124 -5.20 -13.85 -0.63
CA PHE A 124 -5.66 -15.17 -0.23
C PHE A 124 -7.08 -15.52 -0.69
N ASP A 125 -7.73 -14.71 -1.51
CA ASP A 125 -9.09 -14.98 -2.02
C ASP A 125 -9.14 -16.30 -2.83
N TYR A 126 -8.09 -16.63 -3.57
CA TYR A 126 -7.89 -17.92 -4.20
C TYR A 126 -7.20 -18.96 -3.29
N ARG A 127 -7.20 -18.73 -1.95
CA ARG A 127 -6.63 -19.60 -0.91
C ARG A 127 -5.10 -19.77 -1.03
N ALA A 128 -4.53 -20.59 -0.15
CA ALA A 128 -3.10 -20.91 -0.16
C ALA A 128 -2.59 -21.39 -1.53
N GLN A 129 -3.36 -22.25 -2.20
CA GLN A 129 -2.95 -22.81 -3.50
C GLN A 129 -2.92 -21.72 -4.59
N GLY A 130 -3.94 -20.84 -4.65
CA GLY A 130 -3.96 -19.77 -5.64
C GLY A 130 -2.80 -18.78 -5.45
N LEU A 131 -2.48 -18.42 -4.20
CA LEU A 131 -1.29 -17.61 -3.90
C LEU A 131 0.00 -18.34 -4.33
N ALA A 132 0.15 -19.64 -4.00
CA ALA A 132 1.33 -20.41 -4.39
C ALA A 132 1.49 -20.47 -5.93
N ASP A 133 0.40 -20.64 -6.66
CA ASP A 133 0.40 -20.66 -8.12
C ASP A 133 0.77 -19.28 -8.67
N MET A 134 0.23 -18.20 -8.13
CA MET A 134 0.57 -16.82 -8.50
C MET A 134 2.05 -16.51 -8.27
N LEU A 135 2.60 -16.85 -7.10
CA LEU A 135 4.02 -16.64 -6.80
C LEU A 135 4.92 -17.39 -7.81
N ASN A 136 4.55 -18.64 -8.14
CA ASN A 136 5.25 -19.42 -9.14
C ASN A 136 5.15 -18.78 -10.54
N ALA A 137 3.95 -18.34 -10.94
CA ALA A 137 3.73 -17.67 -12.22
C ALA A 137 4.52 -16.35 -12.32
N ALA A 138 4.58 -15.59 -11.23
CA ALA A 138 5.39 -14.38 -11.16
C ALA A 138 6.86 -14.65 -11.43
N VAL A 139 7.45 -15.64 -10.73
CA VAL A 139 8.86 -16.04 -10.94
C VAL A 139 9.09 -16.57 -12.34
N ASP A 140 8.18 -17.39 -12.88
CA ASP A 140 8.28 -17.96 -14.23
C ASP A 140 8.17 -16.91 -15.34
N SER A 141 7.53 -15.77 -15.06
CA SER A 141 7.40 -14.65 -16.01
C SER A 141 8.76 -14.06 -16.41
N GLY A 142 9.76 -14.15 -15.53
CA GLY A 142 11.06 -13.51 -15.70
C GLY A 142 11.01 -11.98 -15.69
N SER A 143 9.88 -11.39 -15.32
CA SER A 143 9.70 -9.94 -15.15
C SER A 143 10.43 -9.44 -13.89
N PRO A 144 10.81 -8.16 -13.81
CA PRO A 144 11.16 -7.55 -12.52
C PRO A 144 10.01 -7.72 -11.53
N LEU A 145 10.33 -8.01 -10.27
CA LEU A 145 9.33 -8.21 -9.21
C LEU A 145 9.78 -7.45 -7.96
N PRO A 146 8.86 -6.91 -7.14
CA PRO A 146 9.19 -6.35 -5.83
C PRO A 146 9.62 -7.46 -4.87
N ALA A 147 10.38 -7.14 -3.84
CA ALA A 147 10.52 -8.05 -2.70
C ALA A 147 9.18 -8.12 -1.94
N ILE A 148 8.80 -9.30 -1.47
CA ILE A 148 7.66 -9.46 -0.57
C ILE A 148 8.18 -9.72 0.84
N VAL A 149 7.66 -8.99 1.83
CA VAL A 149 7.94 -9.16 3.25
C VAL A 149 6.67 -9.53 4.01
N GLN A 150 6.74 -10.57 4.88
CA GLN A 150 5.61 -11.02 5.68
C GLN A 150 6.10 -11.69 6.96
N ALA A 151 5.98 -11.02 8.11
CA ALA A 151 6.59 -11.47 9.34
C ALA A 151 5.69 -12.40 10.17
N ASN A 152 4.37 -12.23 10.12
CA ASN A 152 3.43 -12.87 11.04
C ASN A 152 2.35 -13.75 10.41
N TYR A 153 2.35 -13.92 9.08
CA TYR A 153 1.32 -14.68 8.37
C TYR A 153 2.00 -15.64 7.41
N LYS A 154 2.04 -16.92 7.74
CA LYS A 154 2.94 -17.87 7.08
C LYS A 154 2.26 -19.20 6.75
N PRO A 155 2.68 -19.89 5.69
CA PRO A 155 2.24 -21.27 5.45
C PRO A 155 2.60 -22.17 6.63
N PRO A 156 1.69 -23.07 7.06
CA PRO A 156 2.00 -24.06 8.07
C PRO A 156 3.03 -25.08 7.56
N GLU A 157 3.80 -25.70 8.44
CA GLU A 157 4.82 -26.73 8.07
C GLU A 157 4.25 -27.90 7.26
N SER A 158 2.94 -28.14 7.38
CA SER A 158 2.24 -29.21 6.65
C SER A 158 1.91 -28.86 5.20
N ASP A 159 1.92 -27.58 4.82
CA ASP A 159 1.64 -27.13 3.45
C ASP A 159 2.94 -26.93 2.67
N THR A 160 3.47 -28.05 2.16
CA THR A 160 4.75 -28.05 1.41
C THR A 160 4.68 -27.25 0.11
N ALA A 161 3.52 -27.20 -0.55
CA ALA A 161 3.37 -26.48 -1.83
C ALA A 161 3.49 -24.96 -1.62
N SER A 162 2.81 -24.42 -0.60
CA SER A 162 2.91 -23.01 -0.25
C SER A 162 4.31 -22.65 0.25
N LEU A 163 4.93 -23.51 1.07
CA LEU A 163 6.32 -23.30 1.54
C LEU A 163 7.33 -23.27 0.39
N GLU A 164 7.23 -24.18 -0.58
CA GLU A 164 8.10 -24.22 -1.77
C GLU A 164 7.92 -22.96 -2.64
N ALA A 165 6.67 -22.50 -2.84
CA ALA A 165 6.39 -21.28 -3.60
C ALA A 165 6.92 -20.02 -2.86
N TRP A 166 6.78 -19.97 -1.56
CA TRP A 166 7.27 -18.90 -0.68
C TRP A 166 8.80 -18.77 -0.74
N GLU A 167 9.50 -19.94 -0.60
CA GLU A 167 10.95 -20.00 -0.72
C GLU A 167 11.41 -19.62 -2.13
N ARG A 168 10.72 -20.12 -3.15
CA ARG A 168 11.06 -19.86 -4.57
C ARG A 168 10.94 -18.38 -4.93
N TYR A 169 9.92 -17.69 -4.42
CA TYR A 169 9.78 -16.24 -4.60
C TYR A 169 10.81 -15.48 -3.76
N GLY A 170 11.16 -16.00 -2.60
CA GLY A 170 12.09 -15.38 -1.64
C GLY A 170 11.41 -14.48 -0.63
N ILE A 171 10.19 -14.82 -0.18
CA ILE A 171 9.46 -14.05 0.84
C ILE A 171 10.19 -14.20 2.19
N GLN A 172 10.37 -13.07 2.88
CA GLN A 172 11.09 -13.00 4.16
C GLN A 172 10.27 -12.21 5.20
N ASP A 173 10.65 -12.32 6.47
CA ASP A 173 10.04 -11.51 7.54
C ASP A 173 10.31 -10.02 7.31
N TYR A 174 11.53 -9.69 6.86
CA TYR A 174 11.99 -8.34 6.54
C TYR A 174 13.12 -8.36 5.51
N VAL A 175 13.40 -7.20 4.95
CA VAL A 175 14.56 -6.95 4.10
C VAL A 175 15.34 -5.73 4.59
N ILE A 176 16.66 -5.74 4.38
CA ILE A 176 17.49 -4.54 4.54
C ILE A 176 17.85 -4.02 3.14
N LEU A 177 17.48 -2.78 2.86
CA LEU A 177 17.83 -2.08 1.62
C LEU A 177 18.75 -0.90 1.93
N GLU A 178 19.73 -0.70 1.07
CA GLU A 178 20.58 0.50 1.12
C GLU A 178 20.30 1.39 -0.09
N ARG A 179 19.97 2.66 0.16
CA ARG A 179 19.73 3.65 -0.88
C ARG A 179 20.07 5.06 -0.41
N GLY A 180 20.74 5.87 -1.24
CA GLY A 180 21.13 7.24 -0.89
C GLY A 180 22.03 7.34 0.33
N GLY A 181 22.74 6.25 0.71
CA GLY A 181 23.58 6.20 1.93
C GLY A 181 22.78 5.98 3.22
N ILE A 182 21.51 5.58 3.12
CA ILE A 182 20.63 5.25 4.23
C ILE A 182 20.32 3.75 4.18
N SER A 183 20.27 3.09 5.35
CA SER A 183 19.87 1.70 5.48
C SER A 183 18.42 1.61 5.94
N TYR A 184 17.59 0.86 5.24
CA TYR A 184 16.17 0.70 5.51
C TYR A 184 15.88 -0.73 5.93
N GLY A 185 15.36 -0.92 7.15
CA GLY A 185 14.77 -2.19 7.58
C GLY A 185 13.27 -2.16 7.29
N ILE A 186 12.81 -3.00 6.38
CA ILE A 186 11.40 -3.01 5.92
C ILE A 186 10.80 -4.37 6.23
N PHE A 187 9.67 -4.41 6.94
CA PHE A 187 8.96 -5.64 7.29
C PHE A 187 7.46 -5.51 7.04
N GLY A 188 6.77 -6.65 6.88
CA GLY A 188 5.34 -6.70 6.58
C GLY A 188 4.54 -7.37 7.70
N LEU A 189 3.32 -6.90 7.92
CA LEU A 189 2.38 -7.46 8.89
C LEU A 189 0.96 -7.58 8.33
N MET A 190 0.29 -8.68 8.70
CA MET A 190 -1.16 -8.88 8.56
C MET A 190 -1.83 -8.54 9.88
N GLY A 191 -2.93 -7.76 9.86
CA GLY A 191 -3.74 -7.43 11.02
C GLY A 191 -4.68 -8.55 11.46
N GLU A 192 -5.25 -8.44 12.67
CA GLU A 192 -6.23 -9.40 13.18
C GLU A 192 -7.55 -9.36 12.39
N GLU A 193 -8.00 -8.15 12.02
CA GLU A 193 -9.21 -7.99 11.21
C GLU A 193 -8.96 -8.51 9.78
N ALA A 194 -7.82 -8.22 9.18
CA ALA A 194 -7.43 -8.72 7.88
C ALA A 194 -7.35 -10.26 7.85
N ASP A 195 -6.77 -10.91 8.85
CA ASP A 195 -6.78 -12.37 9.00
C ASP A 195 -8.21 -12.90 9.08
N SER A 196 -9.09 -12.26 9.86
CA SER A 196 -10.49 -12.68 9.97
C SER A 196 -11.26 -12.55 8.65
N ASN A 197 -10.83 -11.67 7.75
CA ASN A 197 -11.37 -11.49 6.39
C ASN A 197 -10.80 -12.48 5.38
N ALA A 198 -9.75 -13.25 5.74
CA ALA A 198 -9.17 -14.32 4.93
C ALA A 198 -9.36 -15.72 5.57
N PRO A 199 -10.57 -16.14 5.97
CA PRO A 199 -10.80 -17.34 6.77
C PRO A 199 -10.43 -18.65 6.04
N MET A 200 -10.19 -18.59 4.74
CA MET A 200 -9.83 -19.72 3.89
C MET A 200 -8.37 -19.69 3.45
N SER A 201 -7.55 -18.75 3.96
CA SER A 201 -6.13 -18.60 3.61
C SER A 201 -5.31 -19.85 3.90
N GLY A 202 -5.62 -20.55 4.99
CA GLY A 202 -4.83 -21.70 5.46
C GLY A 202 -3.50 -21.33 6.10
N MET A 203 -3.25 -20.04 6.35
CA MET A 203 -2.02 -19.54 6.95
C MET A 203 -2.06 -19.61 8.49
N GLU A 204 -0.87 -19.64 9.10
CA GLU A 204 -0.70 -19.47 10.55
C GLU A 204 -0.48 -17.99 10.86
N PHE A 205 -1.30 -17.45 11.77
CA PHE A 205 -1.24 -16.06 12.22
C PHE A 205 -0.52 -15.96 13.57
N GLU A 206 0.55 -15.16 13.63
CA GLU A 206 1.19 -14.71 14.86
C GLU A 206 0.66 -13.31 15.23
N PRO A 207 0.30 -13.03 16.51
CA PRO A 207 -0.19 -11.72 16.92
C PRO A 207 0.75 -10.58 16.50
N THR A 208 0.18 -9.50 15.96
CA THR A 208 0.90 -8.41 15.30
C THR A 208 1.99 -7.79 16.18
N VAL A 209 1.68 -7.51 17.46
CA VAL A 209 2.62 -6.86 18.39
C VAL A 209 3.82 -7.75 18.69
N GLU A 210 3.60 -9.05 18.94
CA GLU A 210 4.68 -9.99 19.22
C GLU A 210 5.60 -10.18 18.01
N ALA A 211 5.02 -10.35 16.85
CA ALA A 211 5.77 -10.44 15.59
C ALA A 211 6.57 -9.17 15.29
N ALA A 212 5.96 -7.99 15.47
CA ALA A 212 6.63 -6.72 15.29
C ALA A 212 7.81 -6.54 16.24
N GLN A 213 7.63 -6.83 17.55
CA GLN A 213 8.72 -6.73 18.54
C GLN A 213 9.89 -7.62 18.17
N ARG A 214 9.62 -8.87 17.80
CA ARG A 214 10.63 -9.84 17.36
C ARG A 214 11.37 -9.36 16.11
N THR A 215 10.62 -8.86 15.13
CA THR A 215 11.18 -8.47 13.82
C THR A 215 11.98 -7.17 13.92
N VAL A 216 11.47 -6.16 14.65
CA VAL A 216 12.18 -4.91 14.91
C VAL A 216 13.49 -5.17 15.63
N ALA A 217 13.51 -6.06 16.64
CA ALA A 217 14.76 -6.41 17.34
C ALA A 217 15.79 -7.08 16.41
N ALA A 218 15.35 -7.93 15.48
CA ALA A 218 16.22 -8.55 14.49
C ALA A 218 16.79 -7.52 13.51
N ILE A 219 15.95 -6.62 13.00
CA ILE A 219 16.36 -5.53 12.11
C ILE A 219 17.37 -4.60 12.81
N GLN A 220 17.10 -4.19 14.05
CA GLN A 220 18.01 -3.33 14.81
C GLN A 220 19.39 -3.99 14.99
N ALA A 221 19.43 -5.28 15.35
CA ALA A 221 20.69 -6.00 15.51
C ALA A 221 21.49 -6.10 14.19
N GLU A 222 20.83 -6.11 13.03
CA GLU A 222 21.49 -6.10 11.73
C GLU A 222 21.95 -4.69 11.36
N LEU A 223 21.10 -3.67 11.56
CA LEU A 223 21.42 -2.26 11.28
C LEU A 223 22.57 -1.73 12.16
N GLU A 224 22.73 -2.22 13.40
CA GLU A 224 23.86 -1.87 14.28
C GLU A 224 25.22 -2.25 13.68
N GLN A 225 25.26 -3.17 12.71
CA GLN A 225 26.50 -3.54 12.01
C GLN A 225 26.89 -2.54 10.91
N SER A 226 25.97 -1.66 10.53
CA SER A 226 26.20 -0.57 9.56
C SER A 226 26.50 0.72 10.29
N SER A 227 27.30 1.59 9.66
CA SER A 227 27.50 2.98 10.13
C SER A 227 26.54 3.98 9.48
N ASN A 228 25.65 3.50 8.62
CA ASN A 228 24.68 4.34 7.91
C ASN A 228 23.56 4.79 8.86
N PRO A 229 23.02 5.99 8.66
CA PRO A 229 21.74 6.34 9.26
C PRO A 229 20.67 5.35 8.80
N SER A 230 19.66 5.09 9.63
CA SER A 230 18.68 4.07 9.30
C SER A 230 17.25 4.50 9.59
N LEU A 231 16.30 3.84 8.89
CA LEU A 231 14.87 3.89 9.12
C LEU A 231 14.31 2.47 9.18
N ILE A 232 13.38 2.23 10.12
CA ILE A 232 12.60 0.99 10.20
C ILE A 232 11.17 1.28 9.77
N ILE A 233 10.73 0.61 8.70
CA ILE A 233 9.43 0.82 8.06
C ILE A 233 8.60 -0.45 8.17
N CYS A 234 7.37 -0.32 8.64
CA CYS A 234 6.37 -1.38 8.65
C CYS A 234 5.40 -1.17 7.48
N LEU A 235 5.29 -2.17 6.62
CA LEU A 235 4.20 -2.30 5.66
C LEU A 235 3.09 -3.07 6.37
N SER A 236 2.09 -2.36 6.87
CA SER A 236 1.06 -2.96 7.72
C SER A 236 -0.27 -3.07 6.98
N HIS A 237 -0.76 -4.30 6.87
CA HIS A 237 -2.10 -4.57 6.38
C HIS A 237 -3.05 -4.82 7.56
N SER A 238 -3.17 -3.82 8.46
CA SER A 238 -3.94 -3.89 9.72
C SER A 238 -4.95 -2.76 9.86
N GLY A 239 -4.60 -1.56 9.40
CA GLY A 239 -5.51 -0.44 9.28
C GLY A 239 -5.51 0.58 10.41
N THR A 240 -6.02 1.77 10.05
CA THR A 240 -6.27 2.90 10.95
C THR A 240 -7.57 3.60 10.58
N ASP A 241 -8.25 4.25 11.55
CA ASP A 241 -9.53 4.95 11.33
C ASP A 241 -9.38 6.44 11.00
N GLY A 242 -8.17 6.93 10.80
CA GLY A 242 -7.90 8.35 10.56
C GLY A 242 -8.15 9.29 11.76
N LYS A 243 -8.58 8.77 12.90
CA LYS A 243 -8.87 9.52 14.13
C LYS A 243 -7.97 9.13 15.30
N GLY A 244 -6.87 8.45 15.01
CA GLY A 244 -5.94 7.95 16.00
C GLY A 244 -6.46 6.71 16.73
N LYS A 245 -7.13 5.82 16.00
CA LYS A 245 -7.54 4.49 16.44
C LYS A 245 -7.24 3.50 15.31
N GLY A 246 -7.45 2.22 15.59
CA GLY A 246 -7.16 1.12 14.69
C GLY A 246 -5.95 0.32 15.15
N GLU A 247 -5.73 -0.82 14.50
CA GLU A 247 -4.66 -1.75 14.91
C GLU A 247 -3.28 -1.11 14.76
N ASP A 248 -3.03 -0.32 13.72
CA ASP A 248 -1.75 0.35 13.51
C ASP A 248 -1.45 1.44 14.54
N TYR A 249 -2.49 2.12 15.04
CA TYR A 249 -2.32 3.06 16.13
C TYR A 249 -1.92 2.37 17.43
N GLU A 250 -2.54 1.23 17.74
CA GLU A 250 -2.18 0.42 18.92
C GLU A 250 -0.80 -0.25 18.74
N LEU A 251 -0.46 -0.69 17.54
CA LEU A 251 0.88 -1.21 17.20
C LEU A 251 1.96 -0.16 17.46
N ALA A 252 1.79 1.07 16.97
CA ALA A 252 2.73 2.17 17.17
C ALA A 252 2.92 2.55 18.64
N LYS A 253 1.91 2.31 19.49
CA LYS A 253 2.01 2.51 20.96
C LYS A 253 2.72 1.38 21.67
N ALA A 254 2.61 0.15 21.16
CA ALA A 254 3.08 -1.06 21.80
C ALA A 254 4.51 -1.45 21.42
N VAL A 255 5.01 -0.97 20.27
CA VAL A 255 6.29 -1.36 19.70
C VAL A 255 7.18 -0.13 19.45
N ASP A 256 8.22 -0.02 20.25
CA ASP A 256 9.24 0.99 20.06
C ASP A 256 10.16 0.62 18.88
N GLY A 257 10.69 1.63 18.17
CA GLY A 257 11.71 1.46 17.14
C GLY A 257 11.17 1.37 15.72
N ILE A 258 9.86 1.43 15.51
CA ILE A 258 9.26 1.65 14.19
C ILE A 258 9.25 3.16 13.91
N ASP A 259 9.81 3.56 12.77
CA ASP A 259 9.85 4.96 12.35
C ASP A 259 8.63 5.37 11.52
N LEU A 260 8.19 4.47 10.65
CA LEU A 260 7.08 4.69 9.74
C LEU A 260 6.22 3.43 9.62
N ILE A 261 4.91 3.59 9.67
CA ILE A 261 3.91 2.57 9.30
C ILE A 261 3.19 3.09 8.05
N ILE A 262 3.21 2.32 6.97
CA ILE A 262 2.32 2.49 5.83
C ILE A 262 1.13 1.57 6.09
N SER A 263 -0.04 2.17 6.31
CA SER A 263 -1.25 1.50 6.81
C SER A 263 -2.21 1.23 5.66
N GLY A 264 -2.43 -0.05 5.34
CA GLY A 264 -3.42 -0.55 4.38
C GLY A 264 -4.71 -1.05 5.04
N HIS A 265 -5.49 -1.89 4.34
CA HIS A 265 -6.69 -2.61 4.76
C HIS A 265 -7.95 -1.76 4.94
N THR A 266 -7.90 -0.67 5.65
CA THR A 266 -9.09 0.15 5.97
C THR A 266 -9.40 1.21 4.93
N HIS A 267 -8.65 1.25 3.83
CA HIS A 267 -8.84 2.21 2.72
C HIS A 267 -8.84 3.68 3.17
N THR A 268 -8.21 3.95 4.31
CA THR A 268 -8.22 5.28 4.91
C THR A 268 -7.36 6.26 4.10
N VAL A 269 -7.86 7.48 3.92
CA VAL A 269 -7.09 8.60 3.38
C VAL A 269 -6.64 9.46 4.55
N LEU A 270 -5.33 9.56 4.78
CA LEU A 270 -4.75 10.45 5.78
C LEU A 270 -4.18 11.69 5.08
N GLU A 271 -4.89 12.81 5.14
CA GLU A 271 -4.40 14.09 4.60
C GLU A 271 -3.17 14.62 5.35
N GLU A 272 -2.98 14.18 6.60
CA GLU A 272 -1.83 14.45 7.44
C GLU A 272 -1.40 13.15 8.15
N PRO A 273 -0.09 12.88 8.31
CA PRO A 273 0.38 11.72 9.05
C PRO A 273 -0.08 11.74 10.52
N ILE A 274 -0.45 10.58 11.05
CA ILE A 274 -0.68 10.42 12.48
C ILE A 274 0.66 10.17 13.16
N GLN A 275 0.97 10.94 14.21
CA GLN A 275 2.18 10.73 15.00
C GLN A 275 1.85 10.07 16.35
N VAL A 276 2.49 8.94 16.63
CA VAL A 276 2.39 8.21 17.90
C VAL A 276 3.79 8.01 18.46
N GLY A 277 4.15 8.78 19.49
CA GLY A 277 5.52 8.80 19.96
C GLY A 277 6.51 9.24 18.86
N ASN A 278 7.41 8.34 18.49
CA ASN A 278 8.37 8.56 17.40
C ASN A 278 7.93 7.92 16.06
N THR A 279 6.82 7.21 16.04
CA THR A 279 6.30 6.51 14.87
C THR A 279 5.34 7.43 14.09
N LEU A 280 5.49 7.49 12.78
CA LEU A 280 4.54 8.09 11.86
C LEU A 280 3.66 7.01 11.24
N ILE A 281 2.37 7.28 11.06
CA ILE A 281 1.43 6.42 10.33
C ILE A 281 0.93 7.22 9.14
N VAL A 282 1.01 6.64 7.94
CA VAL A 282 0.55 7.22 6.68
C VAL A 282 -0.36 6.24 5.95
N SER A 283 -1.30 6.77 5.14
CA SER A 283 -2.25 5.96 4.38
C SER A 283 -2.75 6.77 3.18
N ALA A 284 -2.89 6.14 2.01
CA ALA A 284 -3.14 6.82 0.74
C ALA A 284 -4.48 6.45 0.07
N GLY A 285 -5.39 5.83 0.81
CA GLY A 285 -6.70 5.42 0.27
C GLY A 285 -6.63 4.10 -0.49
N GLU A 286 -7.45 3.95 -1.52
CA GLU A 286 -7.67 2.69 -2.24
C GLU A 286 -7.66 2.90 -3.75
N TYR A 287 -7.62 1.77 -4.50
CA TYR A 287 -7.87 1.72 -5.95
C TYR A 287 -6.99 2.68 -6.75
N THR A 288 -5.75 2.88 -6.30
CA THR A 288 -4.81 3.81 -6.92
C THR A 288 -5.29 5.28 -6.96
N SER A 289 -6.21 5.67 -6.08
CA SER A 289 -6.75 7.06 -6.04
C SER A 289 -5.66 8.10 -5.81
N TYR A 290 -4.65 7.75 -5.03
CA TYR A 290 -3.52 8.61 -4.71
C TYR A 290 -2.19 7.86 -4.75
N LEU A 291 -1.14 8.59 -5.11
CA LEU A 291 0.25 8.24 -4.79
C LEU A 291 0.65 9.01 -3.54
N GLY A 292 0.97 8.29 -2.46
CA GLY A 292 1.54 8.89 -1.27
C GLY A 292 3.02 9.25 -1.47
N SER A 293 3.44 10.42 -1.01
CA SER A 293 4.83 10.89 -1.03
C SER A 293 5.17 11.53 0.31
N LEU A 294 6.16 10.96 1.01
CA LEU A 294 6.64 11.43 2.30
C LEU A 294 8.14 11.69 2.23
N THR A 295 8.56 12.91 2.52
CA THR A 295 9.98 13.25 2.69
C THR A 295 10.26 13.54 4.16
N LEU A 296 11.19 12.77 4.73
CA LEU A 296 11.68 12.89 6.10
C LEU A 296 13.11 13.41 6.11
N SER A 297 13.43 14.27 7.08
CA SER A 297 14.81 14.57 7.42
C SER A 297 15.07 14.31 8.91
N TRP A 298 16.32 13.97 9.24
CA TRP A 298 16.78 13.81 10.62
C TRP A 298 18.30 14.04 10.74
N SER A 299 18.75 14.28 11.95
CA SER A 299 20.16 14.41 12.28
C SER A 299 20.59 13.27 13.20
N GLU A 300 21.85 13.28 13.63
CA GLU A 300 22.43 12.23 14.49
C GLU A 300 21.70 12.03 15.84
N ASP A 301 20.89 13.00 16.28
CA ASP A 301 20.03 12.87 17.46
C ASP A 301 18.79 11.98 17.21
N GLY A 302 18.57 11.56 15.97
CA GLY A 302 17.50 10.64 15.55
C GLY A 302 16.12 11.26 15.48
N GLN A 303 15.97 12.57 15.80
CA GLN A 303 14.67 13.23 15.72
C GLN A 303 14.29 13.47 14.26
N LYS A 304 13.19 12.86 13.83
CA LYS A 304 12.67 12.97 12.46
C LYS A 304 11.75 14.18 12.33
N THR A 305 11.86 14.83 11.18
CA THR A 305 11.01 15.98 10.80
C THR A 305 10.43 15.72 9.43
N ILE A 306 9.13 15.89 9.29
CA ILE A 306 8.44 15.83 7.99
C ILE A 306 8.82 17.10 7.24
N GLN A 307 9.44 16.95 6.09
CA GLN A 307 9.78 18.05 5.18
C GLN A 307 8.66 18.27 4.15
N ASP A 308 8.07 17.17 3.67
CA ASP A 308 6.95 17.20 2.74
C ASP A 308 6.09 15.95 2.94
N TYR A 309 4.78 16.12 2.83
CA TYR A 309 3.81 15.02 2.79
C TYR A 309 2.70 15.38 1.82
N ARG A 310 2.48 14.53 0.84
CA ARG A 310 1.48 14.75 -0.19
C ARG A 310 0.77 13.46 -0.53
N LEU A 311 -0.52 13.56 -0.73
CA LEU A 311 -1.32 12.60 -1.47
C LEU A 311 -1.53 13.18 -2.87
N ILE A 312 -0.86 12.62 -3.85
CA ILE A 312 -0.88 13.10 -5.25
C ILE A 312 -2.04 12.40 -5.96
N PRO A 313 -3.09 13.12 -6.39
CA PRO A 313 -4.23 12.51 -7.06
C PRO A 313 -3.80 11.82 -8.37
N VAL A 314 -4.33 10.62 -8.59
CA VAL A 314 -4.17 9.88 -9.85
C VAL A 314 -5.47 10.08 -10.65
N ASP A 315 -5.57 11.16 -11.39
CA ASP A 315 -6.78 11.59 -12.11
C ASP A 315 -6.56 11.73 -13.62
N GLU A 316 -7.57 12.18 -14.36
CA GLU A 316 -7.52 12.33 -15.80
C GLU A 316 -6.52 13.39 -16.30
N THR A 317 -5.97 14.24 -15.42
CA THR A 317 -4.92 15.20 -15.79
C THR A 317 -3.56 14.53 -15.96
N VAL A 318 -3.41 13.30 -15.45
CA VAL A 318 -2.20 12.51 -15.55
C VAL A 318 -2.22 11.68 -16.82
N ALA A 319 -1.23 11.87 -17.69
CA ALA A 319 -1.12 11.07 -18.91
C ALA A 319 -0.79 9.60 -18.59
N ALA A 320 -1.38 8.67 -19.34
CA ALA A 320 -1.06 7.27 -19.22
C ALA A 320 0.40 6.98 -19.64
N ASP A 321 1.05 6.06 -18.91
CA ASP A 321 2.39 5.56 -19.26
C ASP A 321 2.32 4.53 -20.38
N PRO A 322 2.98 4.73 -21.53
CA PRO A 322 2.89 3.81 -22.66
C PRO A 322 3.43 2.40 -22.37
N GLY A 323 4.39 2.27 -21.47
CA GLY A 323 4.92 0.96 -21.07
C GLY A 323 3.91 0.16 -20.25
N MET A 324 3.22 0.83 -19.35
CA MET A 324 2.17 0.21 -18.54
C MET A 324 0.92 -0.09 -19.38
N GLU A 325 0.55 0.80 -20.33
CA GLU A 325 -0.51 0.48 -21.31
C GLU A 325 -0.18 -0.78 -22.13
N GLN A 326 1.06 -0.91 -22.57
CA GLN A 326 1.49 -2.11 -23.30
C GLN A 326 1.39 -3.38 -22.42
N LEU A 327 1.73 -3.29 -21.16
CA LEU A 327 1.62 -4.40 -20.21
C LEU A 327 0.15 -4.78 -20.00
N THR A 328 -0.72 -3.82 -19.73
CA THR A 328 -2.17 -4.01 -19.57
C THR A 328 -2.78 -4.66 -20.80
N ASN A 329 -2.48 -4.13 -21.98
CA ASN A 329 -2.95 -4.66 -23.27
C ASN A 329 -2.45 -6.10 -23.56
N ARG A 330 -1.39 -6.57 -22.89
CA ARG A 330 -0.94 -7.95 -22.97
C ARG A 330 -1.81 -8.89 -22.14
N PHE A 331 -2.33 -8.43 -21.01
CA PHE A 331 -3.16 -9.24 -20.12
C PHE A 331 -4.62 -9.33 -20.54
N GLN A 332 -5.21 -8.27 -21.11
CA GLN A 332 -6.62 -8.27 -21.53
C GLN A 332 -7.02 -9.47 -22.42
N PRO A 333 -6.25 -9.84 -23.49
CA PRO A 333 -6.57 -11.02 -24.28
C PRO A 333 -6.49 -12.34 -23.51
N LEU A 334 -5.67 -12.42 -22.46
CA LEU A 334 -5.58 -13.60 -21.59
C LEU A 334 -6.85 -13.72 -20.74
N VAL A 335 -7.32 -12.62 -20.14
CA VAL A 335 -8.61 -12.56 -19.46
C VAL A 335 -9.75 -13.00 -20.40
N GLU A 336 -9.76 -12.49 -21.65
CA GLU A 336 -10.77 -12.88 -22.63
C GLU A 336 -10.74 -14.38 -22.94
N SER A 337 -9.54 -14.95 -23.17
CA SER A 337 -9.39 -16.35 -23.60
C SER A 337 -9.55 -17.33 -22.45
N GLU A 338 -9.10 -17.02 -21.24
CA GLU A 338 -9.05 -17.95 -20.13
C GLU A 338 -10.31 -17.87 -19.24
N TYR A 339 -10.92 -16.68 -19.15
CA TYR A 339 -12.10 -16.48 -18.31
C TYR A 339 -13.36 -16.12 -19.11
N LEU A 340 -13.37 -15.03 -19.87
CA LEU A 340 -14.60 -14.51 -20.48
C LEU A 340 -15.15 -15.37 -21.62
N ALA A 341 -14.28 -16.14 -22.30
CA ALA A 341 -14.69 -16.98 -23.42
C ALA A 341 -15.78 -18.03 -23.05
N GLN A 342 -15.75 -18.55 -21.82
CA GLN A 342 -16.77 -19.51 -21.35
C GLN A 342 -18.18 -18.91 -21.28
N TYR A 343 -18.26 -17.59 -21.11
CA TYR A 343 -19.52 -16.84 -21.07
C TYR A 343 -19.86 -16.19 -22.42
N GLY A 344 -19.00 -16.32 -23.43
CA GLY A 344 -19.16 -15.67 -24.74
C GLY A 344 -19.02 -14.15 -24.68
N LEU A 345 -18.31 -13.64 -23.67
CA LEU A 345 -18.09 -12.21 -23.43
C LEU A 345 -16.69 -11.77 -23.86
N LYS A 346 -16.53 -10.45 -24.02
CA LYS A 346 -15.24 -9.78 -24.22
C LYS A 346 -15.05 -8.70 -23.15
N PHE A 347 -13.81 -8.29 -22.94
CA PHE A 347 -13.43 -7.37 -21.90
C PHE A 347 -14.22 -6.04 -21.95
N ASP A 348 -14.21 -5.39 -23.10
CA ASP A 348 -14.86 -4.07 -23.32
C ASP A 348 -16.24 -4.20 -23.99
N GLN A 349 -16.90 -5.37 -23.90
CA GLN A 349 -18.22 -5.56 -24.49
C GLN A 349 -19.25 -4.72 -23.75
N VAL A 350 -19.96 -3.85 -24.47
CA VAL A 350 -21.10 -3.11 -23.93
C VAL A 350 -22.24 -4.07 -23.62
N LEU A 351 -22.61 -4.18 -22.36
CA LEU A 351 -23.72 -5.02 -21.86
C LEU A 351 -25.03 -4.25 -21.79
N ALA A 352 -24.96 -2.98 -21.41
CA ALA A 352 -26.12 -2.12 -21.21
C ALA A 352 -25.76 -0.64 -21.39
N THR A 353 -26.80 0.22 -21.40
CA THR A 353 -26.63 1.67 -21.33
C THR A 353 -27.65 2.22 -20.34
N THR A 354 -27.21 3.10 -19.43
CA THR A 354 -28.05 3.78 -18.46
C THR A 354 -28.05 5.29 -18.68
N GLN A 355 -29.20 5.94 -18.40
CA GLN A 355 -29.34 7.40 -18.50
C GLN A 355 -29.08 8.11 -17.15
N PHE A 356 -28.83 7.37 -16.08
CA PHE A 356 -28.59 7.88 -14.76
C PHE A 356 -27.45 7.10 -14.09
N ALA A 357 -26.77 7.74 -13.15
CA ALA A 357 -25.81 7.06 -12.28
C ALA A 357 -26.56 6.27 -11.19
N PHE A 358 -26.08 5.08 -10.88
CA PHE A 358 -26.58 4.27 -9.77
C PHE A 358 -26.12 4.86 -8.43
N THR A 359 -26.70 4.38 -7.32
CA THR A 359 -26.33 4.82 -5.98
C THR A 359 -24.84 4.56 -5.75
N PRO A 360 -24.03 5.59 -5.43
CA PRO A 360 -22.62 5.40 -5.16
C PRO A 360 -22.37 4.68 -3.83
N ILE A 361 -21.24 3.96 -3.75
CA ILE A 361 -20.87 3.19 -2.54
C ILE A 361 -20.79 4.08 -1.30
N SER A 362 -20.29 5.31 -1.44
CA SER A 362 -20.17 6.30 -0.35
C SER A 362 -21.50 6.57 0.36
N GLN A 363 -22.63 6.29 -0.29
CA GLN A 363 -23.98 6.44 0.27
C GLN A 363 -24.55 5.15 0.87
N PHE A 364 -23.89 4.00 0.66
CA PHE A 364 -24.33 2.75 1.27
C PHE A 364 -24.16 2.81 2.79
N ALA A 365 -25.08 2.17 3.51
CA ALA A 365 -25.09 2.11 4.98
C ALA A 365 -25.16 3.46 5.73
N THR A 366 -25.07 4.61 5.05
CA THR A 366 -25.25 5.92 5.70
C THR A 366 -26.74 6.23 5.97
N GLU A 367 -27.62 5.75 5.11
CA GLU A 367 -29.06 5.88 5.24
C GLU A 367 -29.71 4.51 4.98
N GLN A 368 -30.59 4.09 5.90
CA GLN A 368 -31.40 2.89 5.70
C GLN A 368 -32.54 3.20 4.72
N ARG A 369 -32.22 3.20 3.44
CA ARG A 369 -33.18 3.41 2.36
C ARG A 369 -32.94 2.43 1.22
N GLU A 370 -33.93 2.30 0.38
CA GLU A 370 -33.81 1.60 -0.91
C GLU A 370 -32.79 2.31 -1.80
N ASP A 371 -31.91 1.56 -2.44
CA ASP A 371 -30.93 2.09 -3.40
C ASP A 371 -31.01 1.34 -4.74
N THR A 372 -30.62 2.03 -5.81
CA THR A 372 -30.77 1.50 -7.18
C THR A 372 -29.79 0.38 -7.48
N LEU A 373 -28.58 0.42 -6.95
CA LEU A 373 -27.55 -0.57 -7.21
C LEU A 373 -27.78 -1.86 -6.43
N GLY A 374 -28.07 -1.76 -5.13
CA GLY A 374 -28.41 -2.93 -4.30
C GLY A 374 -29.63 -3.68 -4.83
N ASN A 375 -30.66 -2.96 -5.30
CA ASN A 375 -31.81 -3.57 -5.95
C ASN A 375 -31.42 -4.31 -7.23
N LEU A 376 -30.61 -3.71 -8.10
CA LEU A 376 -30.15 -4.35 -9.34
C LEU A 376 -29.35 -5.63 -9.04
N ILE A 377 -28.43 -5.60 -8.07
CA ILE A 377 -27.63 -6.77 -7.69
C ILE A 377 -28.51 -7.87 -7.09
N ALA A 378 -29.42 -7.53 -6.17
CA ALA A 378 -30.36 -8.50 -5.59
C ALA A 378 -31.26 -9.14 -6.66
N ASP A 379 -31.79 -8.36 -7.59
CA ASP A 379 -32.59 -8.86 -8.72
C ASP A 379 -31.76 -9.75 -9.65
N SER A 380 -30.47 -9.44 -9.87
CA SER A 380 -29.58 -10.26 -10.69
C SER A 380 -29.37 -11.65 -10.07
N TYR A 381 -29.28 -11.76 -8.75
CA TYR A 381 -29.16 -13.05 -8.04
C TYR A 381 -30.42 -13.89 -8.20
N ILE A 382 -31.60 -13.28 -8.04
CA ILE A 382 -32.88 -13.98 -8.27
C ILE A 382 -32.95 -14.46 -9.73
N TYR A 383 -32.57 -13.61 -10.68
CA TYR A 383 -32.56 -13.97 -12.10
C TYR A 383 -31.59 -15.13 -12.38
N ALA A 384 -30.38 -15.10 -11.82
CA ALA A 384 -29.39 -16.15 -12.01
C ALA A 384 -29.89 -17.52 -11.48
N VAL A 385 -30.49 -17.54 -10.30
CA VAL A 385 -31.12 -18.75 -9.74
C VAL A 385 -32.24 -19.27 -10.66
N GLN A 386 -33.10 -18.37 -11.15
CA GLN A 386 -34.17 -18.75 -12.09
C GLN A 386 -33.60 -19.36 -13.38
N GLN A 387 -32.52 -18.81 -13.93
CA GLN A 387 -31.89 -19.37 -15.14
C GLN A 387 -31.25 -20.74 -14.87
N ALA A 388 -30.61 -20.89 -13.72
CA ALA A 388 -29.91 -22.13 -13.34
C ALA A 388 -30.91 -23.28 -13.07
N GLU A 389 -32.04 -23.01 -12.40
CA GLU A 389 -33.06 -24.02 -12.05
C GLU A 389 -34.02 -24.33 -13.21
N GLY A 390 -34.20 -23.39 -14.16
CA GLY A 390 -35.05 -23.60 -15.34
C GLY A 390 -36.51 -24.00 -14.98
N ASP A 391 -36.94 -25.16 -15.47
CA ASP A 391 -38.30 -25.67 -15.23
C ASP A 391 -38.56 -26.09 -13.75
N ASP A 392 -37.49 -26.28 -12.97
CA ASP A 392 -37.55 -26.64 -11.54
C ASP A 392 -37.54 -25.41 -10.63
N TYR A 393 -37.52 -24.19 -11.18
CA TYR A 393 -37.41 -22.94 -10.42
C TYR A 393 -38.56 -22.77 -9.41
N VAL A 394 -38.17 -22.58 -8.15
CA VAL A 394 -39.09 -22.18 -7.09
C VAL A 394 -38.91 -20.66 -6.86
N PRO A 395 -40.00 -19.86 -6.96
CA PRO A 395 -39.88 -18.42 -6.79
C PRO A 395 -39.21 -18.05 -5.48
N VAL A 396 -38.18 -17.19 -5.60
CA VAL A 396 -37.44 -16.60 -4.45
C VAL A 396 -38.21 -15.38 -3.97
N ASP A 397 -38.51 -15.31 -2.68
CA ASP A 397 -39.29 -14.21 -2.09
C ASP A 397 -38.43 -12.96 -1.83
N PHE A 398 -37.15 -13.15 -1.51
CA PHE A 398 -36.19 -12.04 -1.29
C PHE A 398 -34.74 -12.49 -1.48
N ALA A 399 -33.87 -11.56 -1.86
CA ALA A 399 -32.41 -11.74 -1.88
C ALA A 399 -31.74 -10.76 -0.92
N VAL A 400 -30.61 -11.17 -0.35
CA VAL A 400 -29.81 -10.36 0.56
C VAL A 400 -28.39 -10.33 0.03
N VAL A 401 -27.81 -9.14 -0.07
CA VAL A 401 -26.45 -8.92 -0.53
C VAL A 401 -25.72 -8.11 0.56
N ALA A 402 -24.52 -8.57 0.93
CA ALA A 402 -23.67 -7.82 1.85
C ALA A 402 -23.15 -6.57 1.13
N SER A 403 -23.24 -5.40 1.77
CA SER A 403 -22.73 -4.15 1.17
C SER A 403 -21.19 -4.18 0.95
N GLY A 404 -20.45 -4.92 1.78
CA GLY A 404 -18.99 -5.03 1.68
C GLY A 404 -18.50 -5.78 0.43
N VAL A 405 -19.34 -6.55 -0.26
CA VAL A 405 -18.96 -7.20 -1.53
C VAL A 405 -19.25 -6.33 -2.75
N ILE A 406 -19.85 -5.16 -2.57
CA ILE A 406 -20.12 -4.19 -3.63
C ILE A 406 -18.95 -3.20 -3.65
N ARG A 407 -18.16 -3.21 -4.71
CA ARG A 407 -16.87 -2.49 -4.78
C ARG A 407 -16.88 -1.31 -5.75
N GLY A 408 -17.93 -1.11 -6.52
CA GLY A 408 -18.09 -0.03 -7.48
C GLY A 408 -19.56 0.34 -7.71
N SER A 409 -19.81 1.35 -8.52
CA SER A 409 -21.14 1.73 -8.97
C SER A 409 -21.11 2.07 -10.47
N PHE A 410 -22.29 2.09 -11.09
CA PHE A 410 -22.41 2.43 -12.50
C PHE A 410 -22.64 3.93 -12.68
N ALA A 411 -21.78 4.59 -13.46
CA ALA A 411 -22.02 5.92 -13.99
C ALA A 411 -23.09 5.91 -15.07
N ALA A 412 -23.63 7.07 -15.41
CA ALA A 412 -24.49 7.21 -16.59
C ALA A 412 -23.67 7.01 -17.87
N GLY A 413 -24.16 6.20 -18.80
CA GLY A 413 -23.47 5.88 -20.04
C GLY A 413 -23.54 4.40 -20.39
N GLU A 414 -22.53 3.92 -21.09
CA GLU A 414 -22.35 2.51 -21.42
C GLU A 414 -21.81 1.76 -20.18
N ILE A 415 -22.30 0.54 -19.99
CA ILE A 415 -21.83 -0.39 -18.97
C ILE A 415 -21.19 -1.55 -19.71
N THR A 416 -19.90 -1.74 -19.52
CA THR A 416 -19.14 -2.83 -20.14
C THR A 416 -19.06 -4.07 -19.24
N THR A 417 -18.50 -5.16 -19.78
CA THR A 417 -18.21 -6.36 -18.98
C THR A 417 -17.27 -6.05 -17.82
N SER A 418 -16.23 -5.23 -18.07
CA SER A 418 -15.30 -4.81 -17.03
C SER A 418 -15.98 -3.99 -15.94
N ASP A 419 -16.83 -3.02 -16.29
CA ASP A 419 -17.58 -2.23 -15.32
C ASP A 419 -18.50 -3.12 -14.45
N ALA A 420 -19.20 -4.07 -15.08
CA ALA A 420 -20.08 -4.99 -14.36
C ALA A 420 -19.31 -5.88 -13.37
N PHE A 421 -18.10 -6.34 -13.76
CA PHE A 421 -17.25 -7.13 -12.89
C PHE A 421 -16.73 -6.32 -11.71
N ASN A 422 -16.23 -5.11 -11.95
CA ASN A 422 -15.65 -4.24 -10.92
C ASN A 422 -16.67 -3.88 -9.81
N VAL A 423 -17.97 -3.82 -10.15
CA VAL A 423 -19.02 -3.54 -9.15
C VAL A 423 -19.17 -4.67 -8.14
N SER A 424 -18.93 -5.93 -8.52
CA SER A 424 -19.12 -7.10 -7.65
C SER A 424 -18.00 -8.13 -7.81
N SER A 425 -16.76 -7.68 -7.84
CA SER A 425 -15.56 -8.51 -8.07
C SER A 425 -15.31 -9.55 -6.96
N LEU A 426 -15.74 -9.30 -5.73
CA LEU A 426 -15.60 -10.22 -4.59
C LEU A 426 -16.67 -11.33 -4.53
N GLY A 427 -17.52 -11.44 -5.53
CA GLY A 427 -18.53 -12.51 -5.61
C GLY A 427 -18.06 -13.78 -6.33
N SER A 428 -16.87 -13.78 -6.93
CA SER A 428 -16.33 -14.93 -7.63
C SER A 428 -15.81 -16.00 -6.67
N GLY A 429 -16.02 -17.28 -7.02
CA GLY A 429 -15.45 -18.40 -6.28
C GLY A 429 -13.98 -18.63 -6.67
N ALA A 430 -13.33 -19.59 -5.97
CA ALA A 430 -11.95 -19.98 -6.27
C ALA A 430 -11.73 -20.59 -7.67
N ASP A 431 -12.80 -20.84 -8.37
CA ASP A 431 -12.85 -21.34 -9.75
C ASP A 431 -13.26 -20.23 -10.75
N GLY A 432 -13.29 -18.99 -10.31
CA GLY A 432 -13.74 -17.84 -11.07
C GLY A 432 -15.27 -17.72 -11.11
#